data_70baeb4d057a83359bc0160921dc21be
#
_entry.id   70baeb4d057a83359bc0160921dc21be
#
_cell.length_a   1.000
_cell.length_b   1.000
_cell.length_c   1.000
_cell.angle_alpha   90.00
_cell.angle_beta   90.00
_cell.angle_gamma   90.00
#
_symmetry.space_group_name_H-M   'P 1'
#
loop_
_entity.id
_entity.type
_entity.pdbx_description
1 polymer ?
#
loop_
_entity_poly.entity_id
_entity_poly.type
_entity_poly.pdbx_seq_one_letter_code
_entity_poly.pdbx_strand_id
1 'polypeptide(L)'
;LFNNAGTFGPGGVPLEDLPYSAWRKVVDTNLTGTFLCAQAAFRLMKAQDPQGGRIINNGSVSAHAPRPDSVAYTATKHGMTGLTKSLSLDGRPYRIACGQIDIGNAATDMTERMRRGVPQANGELAVEPVMDVADVATTVLHMAELPLEANVQFATVLATGMPFVGRG
;
A
#
# COMPACT_ATOMS: atom_id res chain seq x y z
N LEU A 1 -12.12 -8.44 -0.55
CA LEU A 1 -11.17 -8.02 -1.58
C LEU A 1 -9.86 -7.57 -0.93
N PHE A 2 -8.73 -8.08 -1.41
CA PHE A 2 -7.41 -7.54 -1.09
C PHE A 2 -6.81 -6.91 -2.37
N ASN A 3 -6.70 -5.59 -2.39
CA ASN A 3 -6.08 -4.83 -3.46
C ASN A 3 -4.57 -4.84 -3.29
N ASN A 4 -3.90 -5.84 -3.86
CA ASN A 4 -2.47 -6.07 -3.69
C ASN A 4 -1.63 -5.63 -4.89
N ALA A 5 -2.21 -5.57 -6.09
CA ALA A 5 -1.44 -5.22 -7.29
C ALA A 5 -0.75 -3.86 -7.16
N GLY A 6 0.54 -3.83 -7.48
CA GLY A 6 1.32 -2.60 -7.39
C GLY A 6 2.68 -2.71 -8.06
N THR A 7 3.23 -1.57 -8.44
CA THR A 7 4.57 -1.44 -8.99
C THR A 7 5.27 -0.21 -8.41
N PHE A 8 6.57 -0.31 -8.21
CA PHE A 8 7.36 0.83 -7.76
C PHE A 8 7.63 1.82 -8.90
N GLY A 9 7.64 1.32 -10.13
CA GLY A 9 8.11 2.07 -11.30
C GLY A 9 9.64 2.06 -11.42
N PRO A 10 10.21 2.93 -12.26
CA PRO A 10 11.65 3.08 -12.38
C PRO A 10 12.20 3.69 -11.07
N GLY A 11 13.23 3.06 -10.51
CA GLY A 11 13.95 3.59 -9.35
C GLY A 11 15.20 4.35 -9.77
N GLY A 12 15.62 5.35 -8.96
CA GLY A 12 16.84 6.12 -9.23
C GLY A 12 16.77 7.03 -10.47
N VAL A 13 15.55 7.44 -10.84
CA VAL A 13 15.34 8.42 -11.92
C VAL A 13 14.98 9.75 -11.27
N PRO A 14 15.79 10.82 -11.47
CA PRO A 14 15.47 12.16 -10.99
C PRO A 14 14.11 12.63 -11.47
N LEU A 15 13.48 13.52 -10.71
CA LEU A 15 12.12 13.97 -11.00
C LEU A 15 11.99 14.58 -12.40
N GLU A 16 12.96 15.40 -12.80
CA GLU A 16 13.00 16.10 -14.08
C GLU A 16 13.15 15.16 -15.30
N ASP A 17 13.72 13.97 -15.07
CA ASP A 17 13.95 12.96 -16.12
C ASP A 17 12.89 11.86 -16.12
N LEU A 18 11.93 11.86 -15.18
CA LEU A 18 10.92 10.82 -15.10
C LEU A 18 9.94 10.90 -16.29
N PRO A 19 9.92 9.89 -17.20
CA PRO A 19 9.00 9.94 -18.34
C PRO A 19 7.53 9.92 -17.87
N TYR A 20 6.69 10.72 -18.50
CA TYR A 20 5.26 10.75 -18.20
C TYR A 20 4.60 9.36 -18.34
N SER A 21 5.04 8.55 -19.30
CA SER A 21 4.55 7.18 -19.46
C SER A 21 4.87 6.29 -18.27
N ALA A 22 6.03 6.46 -17.63
CA ALA A 22 6.39 5.74 -16.40
C ALA A 22 5.55 6.20 -15.22
N TRP A 23 5.34 7.51 -15.05
CA TRP A 23 4.40 8.07 -14.07
C TRP A 23 3.01 7.47 -14.25
N ARG A 24 2.45 7.53 -15.47
CA ARG A 24 1.11 6.98 -15.76
C ARG A 24 1.00 5.52 -15.43
N LYS A 25 1.99 4.70 -15.80
CA LYS A 25 1.98 3.26 -15.50
C LYS A 25 1.86 2.99 -14.00
N VAL A 26 2.58 3.76 -13.17
CA VAL A 26 2.50 3.60 -11.71
C VAL A 26 1.13 4.04 -11.19
N VAL A 27 0.60 5.18 -11.66
CA VAL A 27 -0.73 5.69 -11.26
C VAL A 27 -1.82 4.71 -11.70
N ASP A 28 -1.78 4.25 -12.94
CA ASP A 28 -2.79 3.37 -13.50
C ASP A 28 -2.82 2.02 -12.75
N THR A 29 -1.64 1.46 -12.41
CA THR A 29 -1.58 0.20 -11.67
C THR A 29 -1.98 0.39 -10.20
N ASN A 30 -1.31 1.31 -9.48
CA ASN A 30 -1.40 1.38 -8.03
C ASN A 30 -2.69 2.05 -7.52
N LEU A 31 -3.16 3.10 -8.21
CA LEU A 31 -4.28 3.91 -7.75
C LEU A 31 -5.54 3.66 -8.57
N THR A 32 -5.47 3.82 -9.89
CA THR A 32 -6.63 3.60 -10.78
C THR A 32 -7.09 2.15 -10.71
N GLY A 33 -6.18 1.18 -10.77
CA GLY A 33 -6.50 -0.24 -10.66
C GLY A 33 -7.17 -0.58 -9.34
N THR A 34 -6.65 -0.06 -8.23
CA THR A 34 -7.27 -0.22 -6.90
C THR A 34 -8.67 0.36 -6.86
N PHE A 35 -8.88 1.57 -7.42
CA PHE A 35 -10.20 2.19 -7.50
C PHE A 35 -11.18 1.32 -8.29
N LEU A 36 -10.80 0.82 -9.47
CA LEU A 36 -11.67 0.00 -10.32
C LEU A 36 -12.06 -1.32 -9.63
N CYS A 37 -11.10 -1.99 -9.00
CA CYS A 37 -11.38 -3.22 -8.25
C CYS A 37 -12.26 -2.95 -7.03
N ALA A 38 -12.00 -1.87 -6.29
CA ALA A 38 -12.82 -1.46 -5.15
C ALA A 38 -14.24 -1.12 -5.59
N GLN A 39 -14.42 -0.40 -6.71
CA GLN A 39 -15.73 -0.06 -7.27
C GLN A 39 -16.53 -1.30 -7.62
N ALA A 40 -15.90 -2.29 -8.27
CA ALA A 40 -16.57 -3.55 -8.62
C ALA A 40 -16.96 -4.35 -7.36
N ALA A 41 -16.03 -4.49 -6.41
CA ALA A 41 -16.31 -5.18 -5.15
C ALA A 41 -17.42 -4.48 -4.34
N PHE A 42 -17.42 -3.16 -4.31
CA PHE A 42 -18.43 -2.37 -3.61
C PHE A 42 -19.83 -2.61 -4.16
N ARG A 43 -19.98 -2.70 -5.50
CA ARG A 43 -21.26 -3.06 -6.15
C ARG A 43 -21.74 -4.44 -5.71
N LEU A 44 -20.85 -5.44 -5.72
CA LEU A 44 -21.18 -6.80 -5.31
C LEU A 44 -21.56 -6.85 -3.81
N MET A 45 -20.77 -6.25 -2.94
CA MET A 45 -21.00 -6.25 -1.49
C MET A 45 -22.29 -5.52 -1.10
N LYS A 46 -22.73 -4.54 -1.89
CA LYS A 46 -24.03 -3.87 -1.70
C LYS A 46 -25.20 -4.74 -2.13
N ALA A 47 -25.04 -5.55 -3.18
CA ALA A 47 -26.12 -6.29 -3.81
C ALA A 47 -26.28 -7.72 -3.26
N GLN A 48 -25.23 -8.29 -2.67
CA GLN A 48 -25.27 -9.67 -2.16
C GLN A 48 -26.08 -9.82 -0.90
N ASP A 49 -26.49 -11.05 -0.59
CA ASP A 49 -27.15 -11.45 0.66
C ASP A 49 -26.31 -12.56 1.34
N PRO A 50 -25.83 -12.38 2.58
CA PRO A 50 -25.96 -11.17 3.38
C PRO A 50 -25.15 -9.99 2.82
N GLN A 51 -25.74 -8.78 2.94
CA GLN A 51 -25.10 -7.54 2.53
C GLN A 51 -23.85 -7.24 3.36
N GLY A 52 -22.82 -6.73 2.72
CA GLY A 52 -21.58 -6.28 3.38
C GLY A 52 -20.34 -7.01 2.89
N GLY A 53 -19.21 -6.69 3.44
CA GLY A 53 -17.93 -7.29 3.10
C GLY A 53 -16.74 -6.45 3.55
N ARG A 54 -15.55 -6.86 3.15
CA ARG A 54 -14.30 -6.19 3.54
C ARG A 54 -13.41 -5.93 2.34
N ILE A 55 -12.87 -4.71 2.30
CA ILE A 55 -11.85 -4.28 1.36
C ILE A 55 -10.59 -3.95 2.16
N ILE A 56 -9.46 -4.53 1.77
CA ILE A 56 -8.14 -4.24 2.34
C ILE A 56 -7.26 -3.71 1.21
N ASN A 57 -6.72 -2.52 1.37
CA ASN A 57 -5.83 -1.91 0.40
C ASN A 57 -4.37 -2.08 0.83
N ASN A 58 -3.52 -2.53 -0.10
CA ASN A 58 -2.09 -2.62 0.13
C ASN A 58 -1.45 -1.23 -0.01
N GLY A 59 -1.23 -0.59 1.13
CA GLY A 59 -0.51 0.67 1.26
C GLY A 59 1.01 0.50 1.21
N SER A 60 1.71 1.34 1.93
CA SER A 60 3.16 1.29 2.13
C SER A 60 3.56 2.31 3.20
N VAL A 61 4.67 2.10 3.87
CA VAL A 61 5.32 3.14 4.68
C VAL A 61 5.63 4.41 3.84
N SER A 62 5.71 4.28 2.51
CA SER A 62 5.81 5.42 1.59
C SER A 62 4.53 6.28 1.50
N ALA A 63 3.42 5.86 2.15
CA ALA A 63 2.26 6.71 2.38
C ALA A 63 2.49 7.74 3.50
N HIS A 64 3.60 7.64 4.22
CA HIS A 64 3.96 8.50 5.35
C HIS A 64 5.30 9.22 5.14
N ALA A 65 6.31 8.48 4.66
CA ALA A 65 7.66 9.00 4.44
C ALA A 65 8.19 8.56 3.07
N PRO A 66 8.55 9.49 2.17
CA PRO A 66 9.06 9.16 0.84
C PRO A 66 10.47 8.57 0.91
N ARG A 67 10.87 7.90 -0.18
CA ARG A 67 12.26 7.60 -0.49
C ARG A 67 12.76 8.54 -1.60
N PRO A 68 14.06 8.76 -1.73
CA PRO A 68 14.60 9.45 -2.90
C PRO A 68 14.09 8.81 -4.21
N ASP A 69 13.87 9.61 -5.23
CA ASP A 69 13.47 9.20 -6.59
C ASP A 69 12.24 8.28 -6.65
N SER A 70 11.25 8.53 -5.79
CA SER A 70 10.05 7.68 -5.69
C SER A 70 8.73 8.42 -5.88
N VAL A 71 8.76 9.59 -6.56
CA VAL A 71 7.61 10.50 -6.63
C VAL A 71 6.31 9.83 -7.07
N ALA A 72 6.34 9.01 -8.13
CA ALA A 72 5.15 8.34 -8.64
C ALA A 72 4.59 7.31 -7.65
N TYR A 73 5.46 6.50 -7.06
CA TYR A 73 5.08 5.53 -6.05
C TYR A 73 4.55 6.22 -4.79
N THR A 74 5.29 7.18 -4.26
CA THR A 74 4.91 7.95 -3.08
C THR A 74 3.56 8.63 -3.26
N ALA A 75 3.33 9.33 -4.38
CA ALA A 75 2.07 9.98 -4.68
C ALA A 75 0.90 8.98 -4.70
N THR A 76 1.08 7.80 -5.33
CA THR A 76 0.03 6.78 -5.37
C THR A 76 -0.27 6.18 -4.00
N LYS A 77 0.75 5.98 -3.15
CA LYS A 77 0.56 5.43 -1.79
C LYS A 77 -0.08 6.45 -0.84
N HIS A 78 0.20 7.74 -0.98
CA HIS A 78 -0.56 8.80 -0.29
C HIS A 78 -2.01 8.86 -0.80
N GLY A 79 -2.23 8.78 -2.12
CA GLY A 79 -3.57 8.72 -2.71
C GLY A 79 -4.39 7.52 -2.23
N MET A 80 -3.74 6.37 -2.01
CA MET A 80 -4.36 5.16 -1.44
C MET A 80 -4.98 5.45 -0.07
N THR A 81 -4.32 6.22 0.77
CA THR A 81 -4.84 6.60 2.09
C THR A 81 -6.14 7.39 1.98
N GLY A 82 -6.22 8.34 1.02
CA GLY A 82 -7.44 9.08 0.73
C GLY A 82 -8.57 8.17 0.23
N LEU A 83 -8.26 7.28 -0.71
CA LEU A 83 -9.21 6.31 -1.24
C LEU A 83 -9.75 5.38 -0.14
N THR A 84 -8.88 4.86 0.73
CA THR A 84 -9.27 4.00 1.86
C THR A 84 -10.23 4.71 2.81
N LYS A 85 -9.96 5.96 3.15
CA LYS A 85 -10.82 6.77 4.03
C LYS A 85 -12.20 7.00 3.39
N SER A 86 -12.27 7.34 2.10
CA SER A 86 -13.52 7.52 1.38
C SER A 86 -14.34 6.23 1.32
N LEU A 87 -13.73 5.12 0.92
CA LEU A 87 -14.40 3.82 0.88
C LEU A 87 -14.92 3.38 2.24
N SER A 88 -14.15 3.64 3.31
CA SER A 88 -14.58 3.35 4.68
C SER A 88 -15.78 4.18 5.11
N LEU A 89 -15.85 5.45 4.71
CA LEU A 89 -17.00 6.32 5.01
C LEU A 89 -18.24 5.88 4.23
N ASP A 90 -18.09 5.72 2.92
CA ASP A 90 -19.19 5.41 2.00
C ASP A 90 -19.74 3.98 2.21
N GLY A 91 -18.92 3.08 2.76
CA GLY A 91 -19.28 1.69 3.03
C GLY A 91 -20.16 1.47 4.25
N ARG A 92 -20.16 2.40 5.20
CA ARG A 92 -20.86 2.27 6.51
C ARG A 92 -22.33 1.86 6.39
N PRO A 93 -23.17 2.51 5.54
CA PRO A 93 -24.59 2.15 5.41
C PRO A 93 -24.81 0.74 4.86
N TYR A 94 -23.79 0.12 4.27
CA TYR A 94 -23.88 -1.16 3.58
C TYR A 94 -23.08 -2.29 4.25
N ARG A 95 -22.61 -2.06 5.48
CA ARG A 95 -21.76 -3.00 6.22
C ARG A 95 -20.48 -3.38 5.44
N ILE A 96 -19.94 -2.44 4.68
CA ILE A 96 -18.66 -2.62 3.96
C ILE A 96 -17.56 -1.94 4.78
N ALA A 97 -16.65 -2.76 5.32
CA ALA A 97 -15.46 -2.29 6.01
C ALA A 97 -14.32 -2.07 5.01
N CYS A 98 -13.59 -0.96 5.13
CA CYS A 98 -12.39 -0.72 4.34
C CYS A 98 -11.22 -0.34 5.25
N GLY A 99 -10.08 -1.03 5.08
CA GLY A 99 -8.84 -0.78 5.79
C GLY A 99 -7.63 -0.77 4.86
N GLN A 100 -6.50 -0.35 5.39
CA GLN A 100 -5.22 -0.28 4.68
C GLN A 100 -4.13 -0.91 5.54
N ILE A 101 -3.27 -1.71 4.90
CA ILE A 101 -2.03 -2.20 5.50
C ILE A 101 -0.84 -1.49 4.86
N ASP A 102 -0.05 -0.76 5.65
CA ASP A 102 1.15 -0.08 5.21
C ASP A 102 2.37 -0.97 5.47
N ILE A 103 2.94 -1.50 4.38
CA ILE A 103 4.01 -2.50 4.43
C ILE A 103 5.36 -1.82 4.24
N GLY A 104 6.32 -2.19 5.09
CA GLY A 104 7.72 -1.77 4.97
C GLY A 104 8.67 -2.95 4.87
N ASN A 105 9.41 -3.03 3.75
CA ASN A 105 10.50 -3.98 3.51
C ASN A 105 10.15 -5.48 3.73
N ALA A 106 9.02 -5.96 3.19
CA ALA A 106 8.78 -7.40 3.10
C ALA A 106 9.66 -8.04 2.01
N ALA A 107 10.19 -9.23 2.26
CA ALA A 107 11.08 -9.96 1.35
C ALA A 107 10.33 -10.45 0.10
N THR A 108 10.41 -9.68 -0.98
CA THR A 108 9.80 -9.95 -2.29
C THR A 108 10.76 -9.50 -3.39
N ASP A 109 10.49 -9.86 -4.63
CA ASP A 109 11.29 -9.39 -5.79
C ASP A 109 11.40 -7.86 -5.85
N MET A 110 10.32 -7.15 -5.46
CA MET A 110 10.30 -5.68 -5.42
C MET A 110 11.33 -5.11 -4.43
N THR A 111 11.62 -5.82 -3.36
CA THR A 111 12.50 -5.38 -2.25
C THR A 111 13.89 -6.01 -2.28
N GLU A 112 14.22 -6.83 -3.28
CA GLU A 112 15.55 -7.45 -3.40
C GLU A 112 16.67 -6.41 -3.40
N ARG A 113 16.42 -5.24 -3.98
CA ARG A 113 17.36 -4.11 -3.96
C ARG A 113 17.70 -3.62 -2.54
N MET A 114 16.80 -3.78 -1.55
CA MET A 114 17.03 -3.36 -0.17
C MET A 114 18.23 -4.09 0.45
N ARG A 115 18.43 -5.35 0.07
CA ARG A 115 19.55 -6.19 0.51
C ARG A 115 20.89 -5.78 -0.12
N ARG A 116 20.87 -5.06 -1.25
CA ARG A 116 22.06 -4.61 -1.96
C ARG A 116 22.46 -3.17 -1.64
N GLY A 117 21.56 -2.43 -1.02
CA GLY A 117 21.71 -1.02 -0.70
C GLY A 117 20.80 -0.13 -1.51
N VAL A 118 20.16 0.81 -0.83
CA VAL A 118 19.25 1.79 -1.42
C VAL A 118 19.59 3.19 -0.93
N PRO A 119 19.33 4.24 -1.75
CA PRO A 119 19.56 5.62 -1.35
C PRO A 119 18.78 5.98 -0.09
N GLN A 120 19.47 6.62 0.85
CA GLN A 120 18.93 7.17 2.08
C GLN A 120 18.68 8.67 1.92
N ALA A 121 17.92 9.27 2.86
CA ALA A 121 17.61 10.70 2.84
C ALA A 121 18.87 11.60 2.92
N ASN A 122 19.95 11.12 3.55
CA ASN A 122 21.23 11.80 3.62
C ASN A 122 22.13 11.62 2.38
N GLY A 123 21.64 10.92 1.34
CA GLY A 123 22.37 10.64 0.10
C GLY A 123 23.29 9.42 0.16
N GLU A 124 23.46 8.76 1.29
CA GLU A 124 24.23 7.52 1.39
C GLU A 124 23.47 6.31 0.85
N LEU A 125 24.21 5.26 0.48
CA LEU A 125 23.65 3.95 0.18
C LEU A 125 23.73 3.07 1.42
N ALA A 126 22.59 2.52 1.85
CA ALA A 126 22.55 1.60 2.99
C ALA A 126 21.72 0.34 2.66
N VAL A 127 22.20 -0.80 3.18
CA VAL A 127 21.43 -2.04 3.21
C VAL A 127 20.33 -1.90 4.26
N GLU A 128 19.11 -2.25 3.89
CA GLU A 128 17.99 -2.22 4.82
C GLU A 128 17.50 -3.63 5.14
N PRO A 129 17.18 -3.91 6.43
CA PRO A 129 16.56 -5.16 6.82
C PRO A 129 15.23 -5.39 6.10
N VAL A 130 14.92 -6.66 5.88
CA VAL A 130 13.63 -7.13 5.36
C VAL A 130 13.02 -8.13 6.34
N MET A 131 11.68 -8.20 6.38
CA MET A 131 10.91 -9.20 7.13
C MET A 131 10.38 -10.28 6.20
N ASP A 132 9.97 -11.42 6.75
CA ASP A 132 9.31 -12.47 5.99
C ASP A 132 7.94 -11.97 5.47
N VAL A 133 7.61 -12.30 4.23
CA VAL A 133 6.30 -11.96 3.64
C VAL A 133 5.15 -12.69 4.35
N ALA A 134 5.42 -13.82 5.01
CA ALA A 134 4.45 -14.54 5.82
C ALA A 134 3.90 -13.71 6.98
N ASP A 135 4.70 -12.80 7.57
CA ASP A 135 4.26 -11.89 8.64
C ASP A 135 3.21 -10.91 8.12
N VAL A 136 3.39 -10.42 6.88
CA VAL A 136 2.41 -9.57 6.20
C VAL A 136 1.12 -10.36 5.93
N ALA A 137 1.24 -11.59 5.40
CA ALA A 137 0.09 -12.43 5.08
C ALA A 137 -0.74 -12.74 6.34
N THR A 138 -0.10 -13.05 7.46
CA THR A 138 -0.76 -13.26 8.76
C THR A 138 -1.54 -12.02 9.21
N THR A 139 -0.96 -10.83 9.04
CA THR A 139 -1.64 -9.59 9.39
C THR A 139 -2.86 -9.33 8.49
N VAL A 140 -2.72 -9.56 7.17
CA VAL A 140 -3.85 -9.42 6.23
C VAL A 140 -4.97 -10.41 6.57
N LEU A 141 -4.62 -11.65 6.90
CA LEU A 141 -5.60 -12.66 7.32
C LEU A 141 -6.35 -12.22 8.57
N HIS A 142 -5.63 -11.76 9.61
CA HIS A 142 -6.26 -11.21 10.81
C HIS A 142 -7.23 -10.07 10.48
N MET A 143 -6.82 -9.12 9.63
CA MET A 143 -7.71 -8.04 9.19
C MET A 143 -8.95 -8.56 8.46
N ALA A 144 -8.79 -9.61 7.65
CA ALA A 144 -9.87 -10.19 6.85
C ALA A 144 -10.91 -10.96 7.69
N GLU A 145 -10.49 -11.61 8.75
CA GLU A 145 -11.31 -12.48 9.61
C GLU A 145 -12.09 -11.74 10.70
N LEU A 146 -11.79 -10.46 10.94
CA LEU A 146 -12.57 -9.66 11.91
C LEU A 146 -14.05 -9.60 11.50
N PRO A 147 -14.97 -9.61 12.48
CA PRO A 147 -16.39 -9.34 12.22
C PRO A 147 -16.55 -7.97 11.55
N LEU A 148 -17.60 -7.77 10.73
CA LEU A 148 -17.78 -6.52 9.98
C LEU A 148 -18.05 -5.30 10.87
N GLU A 149 -18.38 -5.51 12.13
CA GLU A 149 -18.54 -4.47 13.15
C GLU A 149 -17.20 -3.93 13.67
N ALA A 150 -16.11 -4.67 13.44
CA ALA A 150 -14.76 -4.26 13.79
C ALA A 150 -13.90 -4.08 12.53
N ASN A 151 -13.11 -3.02 12.48
CA ASN A 151 -12.23 -2.74 11.35
C ASN A 151 -10.85 -2.26 11.81
N VAL A 152 -9.80 -2.90 11.30
CA VAL A 152 -8.46 -2.32 11.35
C VAL A 152 -8.37 -1.28 10.24
N GLN A 153 -8.58 -0.02 10.59
CA GLN A 153 -8.62 1.08 9.62
C GLN A 153 -7.24 1.31 8.96
N PHE A 154 -6.17 1.29 9.76
CA PHE A 154 -4.79 1.36 9.31
C PHE A 154 -3.92 0.45 10.17
N ALA A 155 -3.07 -0.32 9.52
CA ALA A 155 -2.03 -1.12 10.17
C ALA A 155 -0.69 -0.84 9.49
N THR A 156 0.39 -0.70 10.26
CA THR A 156 1.74 -0.62 9.72
C THR A 156 2.52 -1.86 10.16
N VAL A 157 3.04 -2.60 9.18
CA VAL A 157 3.86 -3.80 9.39
C VAL A 157 5.16 -3.61 8.66
N LEU A 158 6.28 -3.67 9.39
CA LEU A 158 7.59 -3.36 8.83
C LEU A 158 8.69 -4.20 9.48
N ALA A 159 9.81 -4.38 8.76
CA ALA A 159 10.99 -4.98 9.36
C ALA A 159 11.48 -4.10 10.52
N THR A 160 11.61 -4.69 11.72
CA THR A 160 11.92 -3.95 12.96
C THR A 160 13.14 -3.04 12.83
N GLY A 161 14.17 -3.49 12.12
CA GLY A 161 15.41 -2.74 11.94
C GLY A 161 15.45 -1.78 10.75
N MET A 162 14.36 -1.65 9.98
CA MET A 162 14.36 -0.73 8.83
C MET A 162 14.27 0.74 9.28
N PRO A 163 14.93 1.67 8.57
CA PRO A 163 14.85 3.10 8.90
C PRO A 163 13.48 3.66 8.48
N PHE A 164 12.60 3.87 9.44
CA PHE A 164 11.28 4.50 9.27
C PHE A 164 11.05 5.56 10.34
N VAL A 165 10.91 5.17 11.62
CA VAL A 165 10.91 6.11 12.75
C VAL A 165 12.34 6.58 12.98
N GLY A 166 12.53 7.89 13.12
CA GLY A 166 13.87 8.49 13.28
C GLY A 166 14.66 8.63 11.97
N ARG A 167 14.02 8.40 10.82
CA ARG A 167 14.57 8.78 9.53
C ARG A 167 14.52 10.31 9.44
N GLY A 168 15.64 10.94 9.63
CA GLY A 168 15.82 12.39 9.56
C GLY A 168 16.55 12.80 8.32
#